data_60c1758d22a62fb1a46a02451f4dc6f5
#
_entry.id   60c1758d22a62fb1a46a02451f4dc6f5
#
_cell.length_a   1.000
_cell.length_b   1.000
_cell.length_c   1.000
_cell.angle_alpha   90.00
_cell.angle_beta   90.00
_cell.angle_gamma   90.00
#
_symmetry.space_group_name_H-M   'P 1'
#
loop_
_entity.id
_entity.type
_entity.pdbx_description
1 polymer ?
#
loop_
_entity_poly.entity_id
_entity_poly.type
_entity_poly.pdbx_seq_one_letter_code
_entity_poly.pdbx_strand_id
1 'polypeptide(L)'
;MTKDETIKQMNRSTSRFKKSKYETLKFRHTRAASLVQDYKDEWEKASSKNWLFRKYYLLHLQEEVAMHVWGILLTIILAIVMSQLHPQIMAIEILAKYSTIVNAVITSIVFAPLAFAIYVFFSAEKEFFYYAGKAVESEQRQYEALREEALRLRGEK
;
A
#
# COMPACT_ATOMS: atom_id res chain seq x y z
N MET A 1 48.15 -28.47 7.92
CA MET A 1 47.49 -27.80 6.75
C MET A 1 48.56 -26.97 6.07
N THR A 2 48.91 -27.28 4.84
CA THR A 2 49.97 -26.56 4.12
C THR A 2 49.46 -25.21 3.63
N LYS A 3 50.36 -24.23 3.42
CA LYS A 3 50.03 -22.88 2.95
C LYS A 3 49.21 -22.93 1.63
N ASP A 4 49.52 -23.91 0.78
CA ASP A 4 48.79 -24.13 -0.50
C ASP A 4 47.36 -24.62 -0.32
N GLU A 5 47.09 -25.45 0.68
CA GLU A 5 45.74 -25.91 1.01
C GLU A 5 44.88 -24.76 1.52
N THR A 6 45.45 -23.87 2.33
CA THR A 6 44.77 -22.68 2.83
C THR A 6 44.40 -21.73 1.70
N ILE A 7 45.28 -21.46 0.75
CA ILE A 7 45.07 -20.61 -0.43
C ILE A 7 43.96 -21.23 -1.33
N LYS A 8 44.04 -22.56 -1.54
CA LYS A 8 43.05 -23.27 -2.35
C LYS A 8 41.63 -23.25 -1.72
N GLN A 9 41.56 -23.32 -0.39
CA GLN A 9 40.32 -23.25 0.35
C GLN A 9 39.70 -21.82 0.33
N MET A 10 40.56 -20.78 0.49
CA MET A 10 40.14 -19.38 0.35
C MET A 10 39.62 -19.08 -1.06
N ASN A 11 40.30 -19.54 -2.10
CA ASN A 11 39.88 -19.35 -3.48
C ASN A 11 38.53 -20.06 -3.80
N ARG A 12 38.30 -21.23 -3.23
CA ARG A 12 37.03 -21.96 -3.35
C ARG A 12 35.88 -21.24 -2.63
N SER A 13 36.11 -20.71 -1.44
CA SER A 13 35.09 -19.95 -0.68
C SER A 13 34.74 -18.65 -1.38
N THR A 14 35.74 -17.92 -1.92
CA THR A 14 35.53 -16.68 -2.69
C THR A 14 34.74 -16.93 -3.99
N SER A 15 35.03 -18.03 -4.69
CA SER A 15 34.34 -18.43 -5.90
C SER A 15 32.85 -18.77 -5.60
N ARG A 16 32.58 -19.52 -4.53
CA ARG A 16 31.18 -19.83 -4.10
C ARG A 16 30.41 -18.59 -3.70
N PHE A 17 31.05 -17.66 -3.00
CA PHE A 17 30.47 -16.39 -2.58
C PHE A 17 30.09 -15.51 -3.81
N LYS A 18 31.00 -15.40 -4.80
CA LYS A 18 30.74 -14.67 -6.05
C LYS A 18 29.58 -15.29 -6.83
N LYS A 19 29.50 -16.61 -6.91
CA LYS A 19 28.40 -17.30 -7.60
C LYS A 19 27.06 -17.04 -6.91
N SER A 20 26.99 -17.15 -5.58
CA SER A 20 25.78 -16.87 -4.79
C SER A 20 25.29 -15.44 -4.98
N LYS A 21 26.19 -14.43 -4.97
CA LYS A 21 25.81 -13.03 -5.23
C LYS A 21 25.29 -12.81 -6.65
N TYR A 22 25.89 -13.44 -7.65
CA TYR A 22 25.41 -13.35 -9.03
C TYR A 22 24.01 -13.94 -9.20
N GLU A 23 23.74 -15.09 -8.58
CA GLU A 23 22.40 -15.70 -8.58
C GLU A 23 21.37 -14.80 -7.89
N THR A 24 21.74 -14.15 -6.79
CA THR A 24 20.90 -13.17 -6.09
C THR A 24 20.59 -11.94 -6.97
N LEU A 25 21.60 -11.39 -7.66
CA LEU A 25 21.41 -10.28 -8.59
C LEU A 25 20.46 -10.63 -9.74
N LYS A 26 20.64 -11.82 -10.34
CA LYS A 26 19.77 -12.32 -11.41
C LYS A 26 18.33 -12.46 -10.91
N PHE A 27 18.14 -13.02 -9.71
CA PHE A 27 16.84 -13.19 -9.08
C PHE A 27 16.14 -11.83 -8.86
N ARG A 28 16.85 -10.84 -8.30
CA ARG A 28 16.32 -9.50 -8.06
C ARG A 28 15.91 -8.78 -9.33
N HIS A 29 16.75 -8.85 -10.36
CA HIS A 29 16.42 -8.29 -11.67
C HIS A 29 15.17 -8.93 -12.28
N THR A 30 15.08 -10.26 -12.23
CA THR A 30 13.92 -11.00 -12.75
C THR A 30 12.65 -10.65 -11.96
N ARG A 31 12.76 -10.51 -10.63
CA ARG A 31 11.65 -10.15 -9.76
C ARG A 31 11.13 -8.73 -10.03
N ALA A 32 12.00 -7.75 -10.21
CA ALA A 32 11.58 -6.40 -10.58
C ALA A 32 10.84 -6.37 -11.91
N ALA A 33 11.31 -7.13 -12.89
CA ALA A 33 10.63 -7.25 -14.19
C ALA A 33 9.27 -7.95 -14.08
N SER A 34 9.16 -9.03 -13.30
CA SER A 34 7.89 -9.72 -13.08
C SER A 34 6.88 -8.84 -12.37
N LEU A 35 7.29 -8.07 -11.36
CA LEU A 35 6.40 -7.13 -10.66
C LEU A 35 5.79 -6.09 -11.62
N VAL A 36 6.58 -5.55 -12.53
CA VAL A 36 6.06 -4.60 -13.55
C VAL A 36 5.00 -5.28 -14.41
N GLN A 37 5.24 -6.54 -14.82
CA GLN A 37 4.29 -7.29 -15.63
C GLN A 37 3.03 -7.62 -14.83
N ASP A 38 3.16 -8.08 -13.59
CA ASP A 38 2.04 -8.39 -12.70
C ASP A 38 1.13 -7.17 -12.49
N TYR A 39 1.71 -5.97 -12.26
CA TYR A 39 0.93 -4.74 -12.13
C TYR A 39 0.25 -4.32 -13.44
N LYS A 40 0.88 -4.54 -14.59
CA LYS A 40 0.25 -4.29 -15.89
C LYS A 40 -0.94 -5.21 -16.12
N ASP A 41 -0.78 -6.50 -15.84
CA ASP A 41 -1.83 -7.50 -16.00
C ASP A 41 -3.03 -7.21 -15.07
N GLU A 42 -2.76 -6.81 -13.83
CA GLU A 42 -3.80 -6.41 -12.88
C GLU A 42 -4.52 -5.12 -13.31
N TRP A 43 -3.77 -4.14 -13.83
CA TRP A 43 -4.37 -2.93 -14.38
C TRP A 43 -5.22 -3.21 -15.63
N GLU A 44 -4.78 -4.09 -16.52
CA GLU A 44 -5.54 -4.49 -17.70
C GLU A 44 -6.86 -5.17 -17.29
N LYS A 45 -6.82 -6.09 -16.34
CA LYS A 45 -8.03 -6.68 -15.76
C LYS A 45 -8.94 -5.65 -15.11
N ALA A 46 -8.39 -4.67 -14.41
CA ALA A 46 -9.16 -3.58 -13.81
C ALA A 46 -9.80 -2.68 -14.88
N SER A 47 -9.04 -2.28 -15.89
CA SER A 47 -9.47 -1.36 -16.94
C SER A 47 -10.56 -1.94 -17.85
N SER A 48 -10.61 -3.27 -17.98
CA SER A 48 -11.69 -3.95 -18.72
C SER A 48 -13.04 -3.88 -18.03
N LYS A 49 -13.11 -3.50 -16.75
CA LYS A 49 -14.34 -3.37 -15.97
C LYS A 49 -14.95 -1.98 -16.12
N ASN A 50 -16.28 -1.87 -15.89
CA ASN A 50 -16.88 -0.54 -15.83
C ASN A 50 -16.32 0.25 -14.62
N TRP A 51 -16.48 1.58 -14.62
CA TRP A 51 -15.90 2.50 -13.64
C TRP A 51 -16.12 2.07 -12.18
N LEU A 52 -17.35 1.69 -11.81
CA LEU A 52 -17.68 1.30 -10.43
C LEU A 52 -16.99 0.01 -10.02
N PHE A 53 -17.10 -1.04 -10.87
CA PHE A 53 -16.46 -2.33 -10.58
C PHE A 53 -14.95 -2.25 -10.63
N ARG A 54 -14.37 -1.37 -11.45
CA ARG A 54 -12.93 -1.10 -11.45
C ARG A 54 -12.47 -0.57 -10.10
N LYS A 55 -13.18 0.42 -9.52
CA LYS A 55 -12.85 0.97 -8.20
C LYS A 55 -12.88 -0.10 -7.11
N TYR A 56 -13.93 -0.89 -7.04
CA TYR A 56 -14.03 -1.98 -6.07
C TYR A 56 -12.98 -3.08 -6.28
N TYR A 57 -12.62 -3.38 -7.52
CA TYR A 57 -11.56 -4.32 -7.82
C TYR A 57 -10.19 -3.83 -7.31
N LEU A 58 -9.87 -2.57 -7.52
CA LEU A 58 -8.64 -1.96 -7.03
C LEU A 58 -8.61 -1.88 -5.49
N LEU A 59 -9.72 -1.52 -4.85
CA LEU A 59 -9.84 -1.55 -3.40
C LEU A 59 -9.62 -2.98 -2.85
N HIS A 60 -10.12 -3.98 -3.54
CA HIS A 60 -9.90 -5.38 -3.16
C HIS A 60 -8.42 -5.78 -3.24
N LEU A 61 -7.72 -5.39 -4.30
CA LEU A 61 -6.28 -5.63 -4.44
C LEU A 61 -5.45 -4.94 -3.34
N GLN A 62 -5.90 -3.79 -2.84
CA GLN A 62 -5.26 -3.01 -1.80
C GLN A 62 -5.71 -3.40 -0.38
N GLU A 63 -6.60 -4.38 -0.26
CA GLU A 63 -7.24 -4.79 1.00
C GLU A 63 -8.04 -3.66 1.69
N GLU A 64 -8.39 -2.60 0.96
CA GLU A 64 -9.06 -1.41 1.49
C GLU A 64 -10.59 -1.48 1.44
N VAL A 65 -11.16 -2.54 0.85
CA VAL A 65 -12.62 -2.75 0.79
C VAL A 65 -13.24 -2.71 2.20
N ALA A 66 -12.55 -3.31 3.17
CA ALA A 66 -13.02 -3.32 4.55
C ALA A 66 -13.18 -1.90 5.11
N MET A 67 -12.20 -1.02 4.91
CA MET A 67 -12.26 0.38 5.37
C MET A 67 -13.42 1.14 4.72
N HIS A 68 -13.64 0.93 3.42
CA HIS A 68 -14.76 1.55 2.70
C HIS A 68 -16.12 1.09 3.26
N VAL A 69 -16.31 -0.23 3.44
CA VAL A 69 -17.52 -0.82 4.00
C VAL A 69 -17.76 -0.36 5.43
N TRP A 70 -16.71 -0.38 6.27
CA TRP A 70 -16.80 0.10 7.66
C TRP A 70 -17.14 1.59 7.76
N GLY A 71 -16.62 2.44 6.87
CA GLY A 71 -16.98 3.85 6.81
C GLY A 71 -18.48 4.05 6.56
N ILE A 72 -19.06 3.30 5.64
CA ILE A 72 -20.51 3.34 5.36
C ILE A 72 -21.32 2.82 6.55
N LEU A 73 -20.96 1.65 7.10
CA LEU A 73 -21.66 1.05 8.24
C LEU A 73 -21.61 1.95 9.48
N LEU A 74 -20.46 2.54 9.78
CA LEU A 74 -20.30 3.45 10.90
C LEU A 74 -21.15 4.70 10.73
N THR A 75 -21.27 5.25 9.53
CA THR A 75 -22.18 6.37 9.26
C THR A 75 -23.63 6.01 9.58
N ILE A 76 -24.09 4.82 9.15
CA ILE A 76 -25.46 4.35 9.45
C ILE A 76 -25.68 4.21 10.96
N ILE A 77 -24.72 3.57 11.66
CA ILE A 77 -24.80 3.40 13.12
C ILE A 77 -24.85 4.75 13.83
N LEU A 78 -23.95 5.68 13.46
CA LEU A 78 -23.93 7.01 14.04
C LEU A 78 -25.22 7.79 13.77
N ALA A 79 -25.78 7.69 12.56
CA ALA A 79 -27.05 8.34 12.22
C ALA A 79 -28.18 7.81 13.11
N ILE A 80 -28.26 6.49 13.31
CA ILE A 80 -29.28 5.89 14.20
C ILE A 80 -29.07 6.35 15.64
N VAL A 81 -27.87 6.25 16.18
CA VAL A 81 -27.56 6.66 17.55
C VAL A 81 -27.87 8.14 17.76
N MET A 82 -27.41 9.00 16.83
CA MET A 82 -27.65 10.44 16.95
C MET A 82 -29.12 10.82 16.77
N SER A 83 -29.88 10.11 15.98
CA SER A 83 -31.34 10.32 15.90
C SER A 83 -32.06 10.09 17.24
N GLN A 84 -31.57 9.16 18.06
CA GLN A 84 -32.10 8.89 19.40
C GLN A 84 -31.61 9.90 20.46
N LEU A 85 -30.37 10.36 20.33
CA LEU A 85 -29.75 11.29 21.28
C LEU A 85 -30.10 12.75 21.03
N HIS A 86 -30.39 13.11 19.77
CA HIS A 86 -30.66 14.50 19.38
C HIS A 86 -31.77 15.19 20.22
N PRO A 87 -32.92 14.58 20.50
CA PRO A 87 -33.96 15.21 21.34
C PRO A 87 -33.46 15.44 22.78
N GLN A 88 -32.63 14.53 23.30
CA GLN A 88 -32.09 14.65 24.67
C GLN A 88 -31.05 15.79 24.76
N ILE A 89 -30.21 15.90 23.70
CA ILE A 89 -29.22 16.99 23.59
C ILE A 89 -29.93 18.34 23.50
N MET A 90 -30.99 18.42 22.70
CA MET A 90 -31.78 19.65 22.52
C MET A 90 -32.66 19.99 23.74
N ALA A 91 -32.92 19.06 24.64
CA ALA A 91 -33.59 19.33 25.92
C ALA A 91 -32.71 20.13 26.91
N ILE A 92 -31.40 20.20 26.70
CA ILE A 92 -30.47 20.99 27.50
C ILE A 92 -30.55 22.45 27.02
N GLU A 93 -31.05 23.32 27.88
CA GLU A 93 -31.35 24.72 27.56
C GLU A 93 -30.16 25.49 26.91
N ILE A 94 -28.95 25.29 27.43
CA ILE A 94 -27.75 25.93 26.89
C ILE A 94 -27.47 25.47 25.45
N LEU A 95 -27.65 24.18 25.16
CA LEU A 95 -27.39 23.61 23.82
C LEU A 95 -28.50 24.00 22.84
N ALA A 96 -29.73 24.09 23.29
CA ALA A 96 -30.86 24.57 22.47
C ALA A 96 -30.64 26.01 21.99
N LYS A 97 -30.04 26.88 22.83
CA LYS A 97 -29.69 28.25 22.45
C LYS A 97 -28.72 28.31 21.27
N TYR A 98 -27.86 27.33 21.12
CA TYR A 98 -26.86 27.23 20.04
C TYR A 98 -27.21 26.11 19.04
N SER A 99 -28.49 25.85 18.84
CA SER A 99 -29.00 24.69 18.06
C SER A 99 -28.37 24.56 16.67
N THR A 100 -28.12 25.67 15.96
CA THR A 100 -27.49 25.67 14.64
C THR A 100 -26.04 25.09 14.70
N ILE A 101 -25.27 25.50 15.69
CA ILE A 101 -23.90 25.02 15.88
C ILE A 101 -23.90 23.56 16.30
N VAL A 102 -24.76 23.20 17.24
CA VAL A 102 -24.91 21.81 17.73
C VAL A 102 -25.29 20.88 16.58
N ASN A 103 -26.26 21.26 15.76
CA ASN A 103 -26.68 20.50 14.58
C ASN A 103 -25.56 20.37 13.55
N ALA A 104 -24.79 21.42 13.30
CA ALA A 104 -23.63 21.36 12.39
C ALA A 104 -22.55 20.38 12.89
N VAL A 105 -22.26 20.38 14.20
CA VAL A 105 -21.31 19.46 14.81
C VAL A 105 -21.79 18.01 14.72
N ILE A 106 -23.05 17.76 15.09
CA ILE A 106 -23.67 16.42 15.01
C ILE A 106 -23.61 15.90 13.56
N THR A 107 -24.02 16.72 12.59
CA THR A 107 -23.98 16.38 11.17
C THR A 107 -22.57 16.06 10.71
N SER A 108 -21.58 16.85 11.11
CA SER A 108 -20.18 16.61 10.77
C SER A 108 -19.67 15.28 11.34
N ILE A 109 -19.99 14.95 12.59
CA ILE A 109 -19.61 13.69 13.23
C ILE A 109 -20.25 12.49 12.51
N VAL A 110 -21.54 12.59 12.17
CA VAL A 110 -22.27 11.49 11.49
C VAL A 110 -21.73 11.25 10.08
N PHE A 111 -21.42 12.31 9.33
CA PHE A 111 -20.99 12.17 7.94
C PHE A 111 -19.50 12.06 7.72
N ALA A 112 -18.66 12.28 8.75
CA ALA A 112 -17.21 12.13 8.62
C ALA A 112 -16.76 10.74 8.12
N PRO A 113 -17.30 9.61 8.63
CA PRO A 113 -16.93 8.29 8.12
C PRO A 113 -17.34 8.06 6.67
N LEU A 114 -18.49 8.62 6.23
CA LEU A 114 -18.92 8.55 4.84
C LEU A 114 -18.01 9.35 3.93
N ALA A 115 -17.61 10.55 4.34
CA ALA A 115 -16.65 11.36 3.59
C ALA A 115 -15.32 10.63 3.43
N PHE A 116 -14.85 9.96 4.49
CA PHE A 116 -13.67 9.11 4.42
C PHE A 116 -13.84 7.92 3.47
N ALA A 117 -14.96 7.21 3.54
CA ALA A 117 -15.26 6.11 2.62
C ALA A 117 -15.30 6.57 1.16
N ILE A 118 -15.88 7.74 0.88
CA ILE A 118 -15.89 8.35 -0.44
C ILE A 118 -14.46 8.68 -0.89
N TYR A 119 -13.65 9.27 -0.02
CA TYR A 119 -12.25 9.57 -0.30
C TYR A 119 -11.48 8.30 -0.70
N VAL A 120 -11.55 7.24 0.11
CA VAL A 120 -10.90 5.94 -0.17
C VAL A 120 -11.34 5.38 -1.53
N PHE A 121 -12.64 5.46 -1.83
CA PHE A 121 -13.17 5.00 -3.12
C PHE A 121 -12.59 5.77 -4.32
N PHE A 122 -12.50 7.10 -4.22
CA PHE A 122 -11.98 7.91 -5.32
C PHE A 122 -10.46 7.85 -5.43
N SER A 123 -9.74 7.64 -4.32
CA SER A 123 -8.28 7.55 -4.32
C SER A 123 -7.74 6.20 -4.81
N ALA A 124 -8.57 5.15 -4.89
CA ALA A 124 -8.15 3.78 -5.17
C ALA A 124 -7.24 3.62 -6.40
N GLU A 125 -7.49 4.32 -7.51
CA GLU A 125 -6.62 4.27 -8.70
C GLU A 125 -5.28 4.94 -8.46
N LYS A 126 -5.30 6.12 -7.81
CA LYS A 126 -4.08 6.87 -7.50
C LYS A 126 -3.17 6.08 -6.57
N GLU A 127 -3.76 5.47 -5.55
CA GLU A 127 -3.03 4.67 -4.57
C GLU A 127 -2.48 3.38 -5.19
N PHE A 128 -3.24 2.71 -6.07
CA PHE A 128 -2.74 1.56 -6.81
C PHE A 128 -1.44 1.90 -7.55
N PHE A 129 -1.42 2.96 -8.34
CA PHE A 129 -0.21 3.36 -9.07
C PHE A 129 0.92 3.82 -8.15
N TYR A 130 0.59 4.47 -7.04
CA TYR A 130 1.59 4.90 -6.07
C TYR A 130 2.29 3.71 -5.41
N TYR A 131 1.54 2.71 -4.92
CA TYR A 131 2.13 1.53 -4.30
C TYR A 131 2.82 0.62 -5.30
N ALA A 132 2.27 0.45 -6.50
CA ALA A 132 2.92 -0.27 -7.59
C ALA A 132 4.28 0.36 -7.93
N GLY A 133 4.33 1.68 -8.09
CA GLY A 133 5.56 2.41 -8.34
C GLY A 133 6.59 2.23 -7.23
N LYS A 134 6.17 2.36 -5.97
CA LYS A 134 7.06 2.15 -4.81
C LYS A 134 7.61 0.72 -4.71
N ALA A 135 6.79 -0.28 -4.98
CA ALA A 135 7.23 -1.68 -4.94
C ALA A 135 8.29 -1.95 -6.01
N VAL A 136 8.08 -1.48 -7.24
CA VAL A 136 9.05 -1.60 -8.34
C VAL A 136 10.33 -0.84 -8.01
N GLU A 137 10.25 0.40 -7.52
CA GLU A 137 11.41 1.22 -7.15
C GLU A 137 12.22 0.57 -6.02
N SER A 138 11.57 -0.01 -5.03
CA SER A 138 12.24 -0.72 -3.92
C SER A 138 13.05 -1.90 -4.42
N GLU A 139 12.51 -2.73 -5.30
CA GLU A 139 13.23 -3.87 -5.87
C GLU A 139 14.38 -3.42 -6.79
N GLN A 140 14.18 -2.35 -7.54
CA GLN A 140 15.22 -1.79 -8.39
C GLN A 140 16.38 -1.22 -7.57
N ARG A 141 16.13 -0.48 -6.49
CA ARG A 141 17.17 0.03 -5.59
C ARG A 141 17.98 -1.10 -4.96
N GLN A 142 17.33 -2.18 -4.55
CA GLN A 142 18.02 -3.35 -4.01
C GLN A 142 18.91 -4.04 -5.07
N TYR A 143 18.44 -4.10 -6.30
CA TYR A 143 19.23 -4.60 -7.42
C TYR A 143 20.48 -3.73 -7.67
N GLU A 144 20.31 -2.40 -7.74
CA GLU A 144 21.39 -1.44 -7.99
C GLU A 144 22.46 -1.51 -6.88
N ALA A 145 22.06 -1.55 -5.60
CA ALA A 145 22.96 -1.68 -4.47
C ALA A 145 23.81 -2.98 -4.54
N LEU A 146 23.17 -4.11 -4.88
CA LEU A 146 23.89 -5.37 -5.05
C LEU A 146 24.80 -5.35 -6.27
N ARG A 147 24.41 -4.69 -7.35
CA ARG A 147 25.22 -4.52 -8.55
C ARG A 147 26.48 -3.71 -8.27
N GLU A 148 26.34 -2.58 -7.59
CA GLU A 148 27.51 -1.75 -7.18
C GLU A 148 28.48 -2.52 -6.30
N GLU A 149 27.97 -3.30 -5.34
CA GLU A 149 28.81 -4.15 -4.50
C GLU A 149 29.53 -5.22 -5.32
N ALA A 150 28.85 -5.83 -6.28
CA ALA A 150 29.45 -6.80 -7.18
C ALA A 150 30.57 -6.18 -8.05
N LEU A 151 30.37 -4.95 -8.56
CA LEU A 151 31.38 -4.23 -9.34
C LEU A 151 32.60 -3.86 -8.48
N ARG A 152 32.40 -3.41 -7.24
CA ARG A 152 33.50 -3.15 -6.28
C ARG A 152 34.33 -4.40 -6.02
N LEU A 153 33.67 -5.56 -5.86
CA LEU A 153 34.37 -6.84 -5.66
C LEU A 153 35.13 -7.31 -6.89
N ARG A 154 34.72 -6.90 -8.07
CA ARG A 154 35.38 -7.21 -9.33
C ARG A 154 36.58 -6.29 -9.63
N GLY A 155 36.70 -5.17 -8.90
CA GLY A 155 37.76 -4.18 -9.12
C GLY A 155 37.47 -3.25 -10.32
N GLU A 156 36.26 -3.25 -10.82
CA GLU A 156 35.80 -2.30 -11.83
C GLU A 156 35.20 -1.08 -11.10
N LYS A 157 35.83 0.08 -11.26
CA LYS A 157 35.32 1.38 -10.80
C LYS A 157 34.42 2.01 -11.87
#